data_1b12cc1c44cc703417fa40247412f6b5
#
_entry.id   1b12cc1c44cc703417fa40247412f6b5
#
_cell.length_a   1.000
_cell.length_b   1.000
_cell.length_c   1.000
_cell.angle_alpha   90.00
_cell.angle_beta   90.00
_cell.angle_gamma   90.00
#
_symmetry.space_group_name_H-M   'P 1'
#
loop_
_entity.id
_entity.type
_entity.pdbx_description
1 polymer ?
#
loop_
_entity_poly.entity_id
_entity_poly.type
_entity_poly.pdbx_seq_one_letter_code
_entity_poly.pdbx_strand_id
1 'polypeptide(L)'
;MPLPPILYEDSTMVAFDKPSGLLVAPDRWDKTRENLMGQVHAAMGRTVANIHRLDADTSGVLLCAKSKPALDFLSGQFQSKHVRKIYHALVVVLPVEQAMKVVAPIRTEEGSLPDAFTVDLALGADEANPGRMRVFRRRGGKACLTEFRTLERFTAPDGRRYAWVECRPLTGRTHQLRVHLAAAGAPILGDRFYGVPEVQLRLSDLKRGYKGRADERPLLDRLALHASELEVTHPESRIAHRMVAPLPHEFEVALKYLRKFGAGSGFVGRRPPRR
;
A
#
# COMPACT_ATOMS: atom_id res chain seq x y z
N MET A 1 5.94 7.69 -22.31
CA MET A 1 6.69 8.20 -21.14
C MET A 1 7.92 7.35 -20.90
N PRO A 2 8.97 7.86 -20.21
CA PRO A 2 10.12 7.04 -19.83
C PRO A 2 9.69 5.95 -18.83
N LEU A 3 10.50 4.87 -18.78
CA LEU A 3 10.32 3.83 -17.77
C LEU A 3 10.43 4.42 -16.34
N PRO A 4 9.66 3.91 -15.37
CA PRO A 4 9.90 4.21 -13.97
C PRO A 4 11.34 3.87 -13.54
N PRO A 5 11.86 4.46 -12.45
CA PRO A 5 13.18 4.13 -11.93
C PRO A 5 13.36 2.63 -11.75
N ILE A 6 14.49 2.10 -12.21
CA ILE A 6 14.89 0.70 -12.02
C ILE A 6 15.53 0.58 -10.64
N LEU A 7 14.99 -0.30 -9.81
CA LEU A 7 15.50 -0.62 -8.46
C LEU A 7 16.55 -1.73 -8.50
N TYR A 8 16.39 -2.64 -9.44
CA TYR A 8 17.27 -3.77 -9.67
C TYR A 8 17.11 -4.28 -11.09
N GLU A 9 18.22 -4.74 -11.70
CA GLU A 9 18.19 -5.37 -13.02
C GLU A 9 19.38 -6.32 -13.19
N ASP A 10 19.10 -7.50 -13.76
CA ASP A 10 20.12 -8.44 -14.25
C ASP A 10 19.64 -9.17 -15.53
N SER A 11 20.26 -10.32 -15.85
CA SER A 11 19.90 -11.17 -17.00
C SER A 11 18.51 -11.80 -16.89
N THR A 12 17.98 -12.02 -15.68
CA THR A 12 16.78 -12.83 -15.41
C THR A 12 15.58 -12.01 -15.00
N MET A 13 15.76 -10.91 -14.29
CA MET A 13 14.67 -10.11 -13.73
C MET A 13 14.97 -8.62 -13.71
N VAL A 14 13.93 -7.81 -13.63
CA VAL A 14 14.01 -6.37 -13.42
C VAL A 14 12.92 -5.92 -12.46
N ALA A 15 13.26 -5.04 -11.54
CA ALA A 15 12.32 -4.42 -10.59
C ALA A 15 12.26 -2.92 -10.80
N PHE A 16 11.05 -2.38 -10.80
CA PHE A 16 10.77 -0.96 -10.99
C PHE A 16 10.20 -0.34 -9.72
N ASP A 17 10.48 0.93 -9.48
CA ASP A 17 9.71 1.77 -8.56
C ASP A 17 8.48 2.33 -9.30
N LYS A 18 7.37 1.60 -9.26
CA LYS A 18 6.15 2.00 -9.96
C LYS A 18 5.56 3.26 -9.30
N PRO A 19 5.33 4.34 -10.05
CA PRO A 19 4.63 5.50 -9.50
C PRO A 19 3.15 5.19 -9.21
N SER A 20 2.52 5.98 -8.36
CA SER A 20 1.06 6.00 -8.19
C SER A 20 0.38 6.50 -9.46
N GLY A 21 -0.81 6.01 -9.75
CA GLY A 21 -1.62 6.38 -10.92
C GLY A 21 -1.32 5.58 -12.19
N LEU A 22 -0.17 4.87 -12.27
CA LEU A 22 0.19 4.06 -13.43
C LEU A 22 -0.37 2.63 -13.30
N LEU A 23 -1.10 2.17 -14.30
CA LEU A 23 -1.53 0.78 -14.40
C LEU A 23 -0.32 -0.15 -14.61
N VAL A 24 -0.37 -1.39 -14.11
CA VAL A 24 0.66 -2.39 -14.40
C VAL A 24 0.47 -2.98 -15.80
N ALA A 25 -0.73 -3.38 -16.15
CA ALA A 25 -1.08 -4.00 -17.41
C ALA A 25 -2.26 -3.24 -18.06
N PRO A 26 -2.55 -3.48 -19.35
CA PRO A 26 -3.66 -2.82 -20.04
C PRO A 26 -4.98 -2.96 -19.27
N ASP A 27 -5.73 -1.88 -19.21
CA ASP A 27 -7.08 -1.89 -18.66
C ASP A 27 -7.99 -2.78 -19.54
N ARG A 28 -8.90 -3.51 -18.88
CA ARG A 28 -9.84 -4.38 -19.59
C ARG A 28 -10.81 -3.58 -20.46
N TRP A 29 -11.20 -2.40 -20.00
CA TRP A 29 -12.26 -1.58 -20.59
C TRP A 29 -11.73 -0.43 -21.43
N ASP A 30 -10.57 0.12 -21.03
CA ASP A 30 -9.91 1.22 -21.73
C ASP A 30 -8.46 0.84 -22.06
N LYS A 31 -8.27 0.30 -23.25
CA LYS A 31 -6.94 -0.12 -23.76
C LYS A 31 -6.03 1.05 -24.14
N THR A 32 -6.57 2.28 -24.18
CA THR A 32 -5.79 3.48 -24.49
C THR A 32 -5.03 4.01 -23.30
N ARG A 33 -5.41 3.59 -22.07
CA ARG A 33 -4.70 3.99 -20.87
C ARG A 33 -3.29 3.45 -20.86
N GLU A 34 -2.37 4.37 -20.57
CA GLU A 34 -0.96 3.99 -20.39
C GLU A 34 -0.80 2.99 -19.24
N ASN A 35 0.12 2.07 -19.45
CA ASN A 35 0.46 1.06 -18.47
C ASN A 35 1.94 0.70 -18.53
N LEU A 36 2.47 0.26 -17.40
CA LEU A 36 3.89 -0.04 -17.26
C LEU A 36 4.36 -1.12 -18.23
N MET A 37 3.58 -2.20 -18.41
CA MET A 37 3.99 -3.28 -19.32
C MET A 37 4.07 -2.82 -20.79
N GLY A 38 3.23 -1.88 -21.21
CA GLY A 38 3.35 -1.26 -22.52
C GLY A 38 4.67 -0.48 -22.68
N GLN A 39 5.07 0.29 -21.68
CA GLN A 39 6.34 1.01 -21.64
C GLN A 39 7.53 0.04 -21.60
N VAL A 40 7.47 -1.00 -20.76
CA VAL A 40 8.50 -2.04 -20.64
C VAL A 40 8.68 -2.80 -21.97
N HIS A 41 7.59 -3.19 -22.63
CA HIS A 41 7.67 -3.89 -23.91
C HIS A 41 8.28 -3.03 -25.01
N ALA A 42 7.98 -1.73 -25.02
CA ALA A 42 8.57 -0.81 -25.96
C ALA A 42 10.08 -0.61 -25.77
N ALA A 43 10.55 -0.60 -24.50
CA ALA A 43 11.95 -0.33 -24.16
C ALA A 43 12.82 -1.59 -24.07
N MET A 44 12.27 -2.71 -23.55
CA MET A 44 13.03 -3.91 -23.18
C MET A 44 12.61 -5.17 -23.94
N GLY A 45 11.56 -5.08 -24.78
CA GLY A 45 11.04 -6.21 -25.55
C GLY A 45 9.91 -6.97 -24.88
N ARG A 46 9.17 -7.75 -25.68
CA ARG A 46 7.94 -8.44 -25.28
C ARG A 46 8.16 -9.70 -24.42
N THR A 47 9.40 -10.14 -24.25
CA THR A 47 9.74 -11.29 -23.39
C THR A 47 9.65 -10.94 -21.91
N VAL A 48 9.77 -9.64 -21.58
CA VAL A 48 9.64 -9.18 -20.18
C VAL A 48 8.18 -9.26 -19.74
N ALA A 49 7.93 -9.91 -18.62
CA ALA A 49 6.58 -10.12 -18.10
C ALA A 49 6.51 -9.81 -16.60
N ASN A 50 5.45 -9.16 -16.15
CA ASN A 50 5.23 -8.90 -14.72
C ASN A 50 4.89 -10.19 -13.98
N ILE A 51 5.49 -10.37 -12.80
CA ILE A 51 5.27 -11.54 -11.93
C ILE A 51 4.01 -11.37 -11.09
N HIS A 52 3.79 -10.16 -10.63
CA HIS A 52 2.65 -9.76 -9.80
C HIS A 52 2.08 -8.43 -10.27
N ARG A 53 1.08 -7.95 -9.56
CA ARG A 53 0.48 -6.64 -9.86
C ARG A 53 0.37 -5.80 -8.60
N LEU A 54 0.42 -4.49 -8.80
CA LEU A 54 -0.02 -3.48 -7.85
C LEU A 54 -1.28 -2.81 -8.41
N ASP A 55 -2.12 -2.28 -7.53
CA ASP A 55 -3.22 -1.41 -7.95
C ASP A 55 -2.65 -0.16 -8.64
N ALA A 56 -3.42 0.49 -9.51
CA ALA A 56 -2.96 1.69 -10.21
C ALA A 56 -2.40 2.73 -9.24
N ASP A 57 -3.15 3.02 -8.17
CA ASP A 57 -2.81 4.07 -7.20
C ASP A 57 -1.75 3.65 -6.17
N THR A 58 -1.41 2.37 -6.08
CA THR A 58 -0.31 1.87 -5.22
C THR A 58 1.03 2.09 -5.91
N SER A 59 1.99 2.71 -5.23
CA SER A 59 3.37 2.88 -5.71
C SER A 59 4.31 1.81 -5.13
N GLY A 60 5.54 1.72 -5.66
CA GLY A 60 6.63 0.91 -5.11
C GLY A 60 7.02 -0.29 -5.96
N VAL A 61 7.68 -1.27 -5.36
CA VAL A 61 8.35 -2.38 -6.05
C VAL A 61 7.39 -3.19 -6.92
N LEU A 62 7.67 -3.19 -8.23
CA LEU A 62 7.05 -4.10 -9.18
C LEU A 62 8.13 -4.95 -9.86
N LEU A 63 8.04 -6.27 -9.72
CA LEU A 63 8.99 -7.23 -10.28
C LEU A 63 8.50 -7.81 -11.60
N CYS A 64 9.39 -7.87 -12.58
CA CYS A 64 9.19 -8.52 -13.87
C CYS A 64 10.29 -9.56 -14.11
N ALA A 65 9.96 -10.63 -14.83
CA ALA A 65 10.93 -11.59 -15.37
C ALA A 65 11.31 -11.22 -16.80
N LYS A 66 12.56 -11.47 -17.18
CA LYS A 66 13.09 -11.23 -18.53
C LYS A 66 13.02 -12.45 -19.44
N SER A 67 12.76 -13.63 -18.87
CA SER A 67 12.67 -14.89 -19.61
C SER A 67 11.56 -15.79 -19.08
N LYS A 68 11.11 -16.73 -19.91
CA LYS A 68 10.07 -17.70 -19.52
C LYS A 68 10.48 -18.58 -18.33
N PRO A 69 11.71 -19.13 -18.25
CA PRO A 69 12.14 -19.89 -17.06
C PRO A 69 12.12 -19.06 -15.78
N ALA A 70 12.59 -17.79 -15.84
CA ALA A 70 12.54 -16.89 -14.69
C ALA A 70 11.08 -16.55 -14.29
N LEU A 71 10.19 -16.34 -15.27
CA LEU A 71 8.76 -16.10 -15.04
C LEU A 71 8.13 -17.27 -14.29
N ASP A 72 8.34 -18.50 -14.74
CA ASP A 72 7.76 -19.69 -14.13
C ASP A 72 8.27 -19.91 -12.71
N PHE A 73 9.58 -19.75 -12.50
CA PHE A 73 10.19 -19.90 -11.19
C PHE A 73 9.70 -18.86 -10.19
N LEU A 74 9.70 -17.57 -10.56
CA LEU A 74 9.25 -16.48 -9.69
C LEU A 74 7.73 -16.57 -9.44
N SER A 75 6.92 -16.84 -10.46
CA SER A 75 5.48 -17.03 -10.31
C SER A 75 5.14 -18.17 -9.34
N GLY A 76 5.91 -19.27 -9.39
CA GLY A 76 5.80 -20.38 -8.44
C GLY A 76 5.97 -19.94 -6.99
N GLN A 77 6.93 -19.04 -6.70
CA GLN A 77 7.13 -18.51 -5.36
C GLN A 77 5.94 -17.66 -4.88
N PHE A 78 5.34 -16.85 -5.76
CA PHE A 78 4.13 -16.09 -5.41
C PHE A 78 2.94 -17.01 -5.15
N GLN A 79 2.76 -18.06 -5.93
CA GLN A 79 1.68 -19.06 -5.75
C GLN A 79 1.85 -19.85 -4.45
N SER A 80 3.06 -20.28 -4.14
CA SER A 80 3.40 -21.01 -2.92
C SER A 80 3.55 -20.12 -1.68
N LYS A 81 3.40 -18.79 -1.82
CA LYS A 81 3.51 -17.79 -0.75
C LYS A 81 4.90 -17.73 -0.09
N HIS A 82 5.95 -18.10 -0.80
CA HIS A 82 7.34 -18.01 -0.35
C HIS A 82 7.96 -16.63 -0.59
N VAL A 83 7.16 -15.63 -0.90
CA VAL A 83 7.58 -14.25 -1.16
C VAL A 83 7.26 -13.39 0.05
N ARG A 84 8.24 -12.62 0.54
CA ARG A 84 8.01 -11.62 1.57
C ARG A 84 7.70 -10.28 0.91
N LYS A 85 6.59 -9.68 1.31
CA LYS A 85 6.11 -8.37 0.82
C LYS A 85 5.89 -7.45 2.00
N ILE A 86 6.47 -6.26 1.97
CA ILE A 86 6.24 -5.22 2.96
C ILE A 86 5.67 -4.00 2.25
N TYR A 87 4.55 -3.52 2.78
CA TYR A 87 3.93 -2.26 2.37
C TYR A 87 3.90 -1.31 3.55
N HIS A 88 3.91 -0.03 3.24
CA HIS A 88 3.64 1.01 4.23
C HIS A 88 2.38 1.77 3.86
N ALA A 89 1.58 2.06 4.87
CA ALA A 89 0.34 2.83 4.72
C ALA A 89 0.24 3.92 5.78
N LEU A 90 -0.24 5.10 5.39
CA LEU A 90 -0.72 6.11 6.32
C LEU A 90 -2.23 5.99 6.40
N VAL A 91 -2.76 5.71 7.59
CA VAL A 91 -4.18 5.45 7.82
C VAL A 91 -4.83 6.52 8.68
N VAL A 92 -6.13 6.69 8.48
CA VAL A 92 -7.01 7.46 9.36
C VAL A 92 -7.60 6.51 10.39
N VAL A 93 -7.34 6.73 11.67
CA VAL A 93 -7.90 5.90 12.75
C VAL A 93 -9.28 6.45 13.10
N LEU A 94 -10.34 5.75 12.69
CA LEU A 94 -11.70 6.21 12.91
C LEU A 94 -12.01 6.35 14.40
N PRO A 95 -12.85 7.32 14.82
CA PRO A 95 -13.40 7.36 16.18
C PRO A 95 -14.08 6.04 16.56
N VAL A 96 -14.06 5.68 17.83
CA VAL A 96 -14.57 4.38 18.33
C VAL A 96 -15.99 4.13 17.84
N GLU A 97 -16.87 5.13 17.92
CA GLU A 97 -18.29 5.02 17.50
C GLU A 97 -18.43 4.68 16.00
N GLN A 98 -17.56 5.22 15.14
CA GLN A 98 -17.56 4.91 13.72
C GLN A 98 -16.87 3.56 13.46
N ALA A 99 -15.79 3.26 14.18
CA ALA A 99 -15.08 2.01 14.08
C ALA A 99 -15.96 0.81 14.45
N MET A 100 -16.83 0.93 15.44
CA MET A 100 -17.75 -0.14 15.82
C MET A 100 -18.80 -0.50 14.76
N LYS A 101 -18.96 0.33 13.72
CA LYS A 101 -19.85 0.06 12.58
C LYS A 101 -19.18 -0.72 11.44
N VAL A 102 -17.85 -0.86 11.46
CA VAL A 102 -17.13 -1.63 10.42
C VAL A 102 -17.17 -3.13 10.70
N VAL A 103 -16.63 -3.90 9.75
CA VAL A 103 -16.78 -5.36 9.74
C VAL A 103 -16.05 -6.05 10.89
N ALA A 104 -14.84 -5.61 11.21
CA ALA A 104 -13.94 -6.24 12.19
C ALA A 104 -13.12 -5.16 12.91
N PRO A 105 -13.74 -4.33 13.77
CA PRO A 105 -13.07 -3.22 14.43
C PRO A 105 -11.92 -3.72 15.30
N ILE A 106 -10.75 -3.10 15.14
CA ILE A 106 -9.54 -3.43 15.92
C ILE A 106 -9.08 -2.16 16.64
N ARG A 107 -9.18 -2.15 17.97
CA ARG A 107 -8.83 -1.01 18.83
C ARG A 107 -8.25 -1.49 20.14
N THR A 108 -7.36 -0.67 20.72
CA THR A 108 -7.01 -0.73 22.15
C THR A 108 -8.13 -0.11 22.99
N GLU A 109 -8.05 -0.23 24.30
CA GLU A 109 -8.99 0.41 25.24
C GLU A 109 -9.02 1.93 25.07
N GLU A 110 -7.87 2.56 24.74
CA GLU A 110 -7.76 4.00 24.47
C GLU A 110 -8.26 4.39 23.07
N GLY A 111 -8.80 3.45 22.30
CA GLY A 111 -9.35 3.67 20.97
C GLY A 111 -8.30 3.86 19.87
N SER A 112 -7.04 3.48 20.11
CA SER A 112 -5.97 3.47 19.13
C SER A 112 -5.86 2.13 18.40
N LEU A 113 -5.04 2.05 17.35
CA LEU A 113 -4.64 0.76 16.78
C LEU A 113 -3.66 0.06 17.72
N PRO A 114 -3.71 -1.27 17.88
CA PRO A 114 -2.68 -2.03 18.58
C PRO A 114 -1.31 -1.93 17.94
N ASP A 115 -0.23 -2.26 18.65
CA ASP A 115 1.13 -2.29 18.12
C ASP A 115 1.28 -3.30 16.99
N ALA A 116 0.62 -4.46 17.13
CA ALA A 116 0.51 -5.47 16.10
C ALA A 116 -0.89 -6.07 16.09
N PHE A 117 -1.39 -6.39 14.90
CA PHE A 117 -2.68 -7.04 14.75
C PHE A 117 -2.74 -7.79 13.42
N THR A 118 -3.69 -8.70 13.32
CA THR A 118 -3.92 -9.52 12.13
C THR A 118 -5.36 -9.37 11.67
N VAL A 119 -5.55 -9.31 10.36
CA VAL A 119 -6.88 -9.35 9.74
C VAL A 119 -6.96 -10.58 8.86
N ASP A 120 -7.88 -11.48 9.21
CA ASP A 120 -8.20 -12.69 8.46
C ASP A 120 -9.66 -12.61 8.01
N LEU A 121 -9.87 -12.17 6.77
CA LEU A 121 -11.20 -11.94 6.19
C LEU A 121 -11.23 -12.41 4.74
N ALA A 122 -12.30 -13.14 4.34
CA ALA A 122 -12.48 -13.51 2.95
C ALA A 122 -12.94 -12.31 2.10
N LEU A 123 -12.33 -12.14 0.92
CA LEU A 123 -12.64 -11.04 0.01
C LEU A 123 -13.17 -11.56 -1.33
N GLY A 124 -14.09 -10.85 -1.92
CA GLY A 124 -14.62 -11.10 -3.26
C GLY A 124 -15.05 -9.80 -3.94
N ALA A 125 -15.41 -9.89 -5.21
CA ALA A 125 -15.92 -8.74 -5.96
C ALA A 125 -17.20 -8.19 -5.29
N ASP A 126 -17.33 -6.88 -5.30
CA ASP A 126 -18.58 -6.23 -4.91
C ASP A 126 -19.44 -6.06 -6.16
N GLU A 127 -20.47 -6.91 -6.28
CA GLU A 127 -21.36 -6.91 -7.44
C GLU A 127 -22.19 -5.62 -7.55
N ALA A 128 -22.48 -4.98 -6.41
CA ALA A 128 -23.20 -3.71 -6.38
C ALA A 128 -22.32 -2.52 -6.79
N ASN A 129 -21.00 -2.64 -6.64
CA ASN A 129 -20.05 -1.57 -6.95
C ASN A 129 -18.88 -2.13 -7.80
N PRO A 130 -19.03 -2.17 -9.14
CA PRO A 130 -18.01 -2.70 -10.03
C PRO A 130 -16.63 -2.06 -9.80
N GLY A 131 -15.58 -2.88 -9.81
CA GLY A 131 -14.20 -2.46 -9.52
C GLY A 131 -13.84 -2.41 -8.05
N ARG A 132 -14.79 -2.62 -7.14
CA ARG A 132 -14.54 -2.75 -5.70
C ARG A 132 -14.50 -4.20 -5.24
N MET A 133 -13.90 -4.40 -4.09
CA MET A 133 -13.91 -5.66 -3.34
C MET A 133 -14.67 -5.46 -2.04
N ARG A 134 -15.30 -6.53 -1.54
CA ARG A 134 -15.98 -6.52 -0.24
C ARG A 134 -15.60 -7.71 0.62
N VAL A 135 -15.85 -7.59 1.91
CA VAL A 135 -15.68 -8.68 2.87
C VAL A 135 -16.87 -9.65 2.80
N PHE A 136 -16.56 -10.94 2.82
CA PHE A 136 -17.53 -12.01 2.97
C PHE A 136 -17.41 -12.60 4.38
N ARG A 137 -18.44 -12.42 5.21
CA ARG A 137 -18.45 -12.88 6.62
C ARG A 137 -18.79 -14.36 6.78
N ARG A 138 -19.39 -14.99 5.77
CA ARG A 138 -19.85 -16.38 5.82
C ARG A 138 -19.32 -17.15 4.59
N ARG A 139 -20.21 -17.61 3.71
CA ARG A 139 -19.82 -18.31 2.47
C ARG A 139 -19.51 -17.33 1.36
N GLY A 140 -18.54 -17.65 0.54
CA GLY A 140 -18.09 -16.85 -0.61
C GLY A 140 -16.78 -16.10 -0.35
N GLY A 141 -16.26 -15.48 -1.40
CA GLY A 141 -14.95 -14.80 -1.35
C GLY A 141 -13.78 -15.78 -1.31
N LYS A 142 -12.57 -15.21 -1.30
CA LYS A 142 -11.30 -15.95 -1.21
C LYS A 142 -10.62 -15.56 0.10
N ALA A 143 -10.13 -16.55 0.85
CA ALA A 143 -9.40 -16.33 2.10
C ALA A 143 -8.23 -15.35 1.90
N CYS A 144 -8.12 -14.38 2.80
CA CYS A 144 -7.09 -13.35 2.80
C CYS A 144 -6.57 -13.14 4.22
N LEU A 145 -5.26 -13.12 4.37
CA LEU A 145 -4.59 -12.91 5.64
C LEU A 145 -3.56 -11.80 5.50
N THR A 146 -3.58 -10.83 6.43
CA THR A 146 -2.60 -9.75 6.51
C THR A 146 -2.19 -9.51 7.95
N GLU A 147 -0.90 -9.46 8.19
CA GLU A 147 -0.30 -9.01 9.44
C GLU A 147 0.00 -7.51 9.33
N PHE A 148 -0.26 -6.77 10.41
CA PHE A 148 -0.03 -5.34 10.50
C PHE A 148 0.80 -5.02 11.73
N ARG A 149 1.67 -4.02 11.60
CA ARG A 149 2.43 -3.43 12.70
C ARG A 149 2.28 -1.92 12.67
N THR A 150 1.78 -1.32 13.74
CA THR A 150 1.72 0.12 13.91
C THR A 150 3.13 0.62 14.25
N LEU A 151 3.67 1.45 13.37
CA LEU A 151 5.02 2.02 13.54
C LEU A 151 5.00 3.33 14.34
N GLU A 152 4.02 4.17 14.07
CA GLU A 152 3.84 5.46 14.74
C GLU A 152 2.35 5.82 14.83
N ARG A 153 1.98 6.55 15.87
CA ARG A 153 0.62 7.10 16.07
C ARG A 153 0.69 8.60 16.18
N PHE A 154 -0.30 9.28 15.62
CA PHE A 154 -0.38 10.74 15.62
C PHE A 154 -1.79 11.19 15.96
N THR A 155 -1.90 12.26 16.75
CA THR A 155 -3.16 12.95 17.01
C THR A 155 -3.03 14.37 16.52
N ALA A 156 -3.81 14.76 15.51
CA ALA A 156 -3.85 16.13 15.01
C ALA A 156 -4.51 17.07 16.04
N PRO A 157 -4.26 18.38 15.97
CA PRO A 157 -4.83 19.36 16.91
C PRO A 157 -6.36 19.40 16.94
N ASP A 158 -7.01 18.96 15.88
CA ASP A 158 -8.47 18.82 15.77
C ASP A 158 -9.02 17.49 16.33
N GLY A 159 -8.15 16.66 16.91
CA GLY A 159 -8.48 15.35 17.48
C GLY A 159 -8.50 14.20 16.49
N ARG A 160 -8.32 14.43 15.19
CA ARG A 160 -8.18 13.35 14.22
C ARG A 160 -6.93 12.52 14.51
N ARG A 161 -7.06 11.21 14.41
CA ARG A 161 -5.98 10.26 14.67
C ARG A 161 -5.51 9.63 13.38
N TYR A 162 -4.20 9.49 13.27
CA TYR A 162 -3.52 8.84 12.15
C TYR A 162 -2.54 7.79 12.67
N ALA A 163 -2.23 6.81 11.84
CA ALA A 163 -1.16 5.85 12.15
C ALA A 163 -0.35 5.54 10.90
N TRP A 164 0.96 5.41 11.10
CA TRP A 164 1.90 4.87 10.12
C TRP A 164 2.01 3.37 10.35
N VAL A 165 1.63 2.57 9.35
CA VAL A 165 1.45 1.12 9.50
C VAL A 165 2.29 0.36 8.47
N GLU A 166 3.06 -0.62 8.94
CA GLU A 166 3.65 -1.66 8.11
C GLU A 166 2.61 -2.76 7.88
N CYS A 167 2.46 -3.16 6.63
CA CYS A 167 1.50 -4.18 6.22
C CYS A 167 2.24 -5.34 5.56
N ARG A 168 2.01 -6.56 6.04
CA ARG A 168 2.59 -7.80 5.50
C ARG A 168 1.48 -8.73 5.01
N PRO A 169 1.09 -8.63 3.72
CA PRO A 169 0.08 -9.53 3.17
C PRO A 169 0.65 -10.92 2.93
N LEU A 170 0.08 -11.94 3.58
CA LEU A 170 0.42 -13.36 3.38
C LEU A 170 -0.31 -13.97 2.19
N THR A 171 -1.29 -13.26 1.66
CA THR A 171 -2.02 -13.55 0.42
C THR A 171 -1.93 -12.33 -0.52
N GLY A 172 -2.42 -12.43 -1.75
CA GLY A 172 -2.34 -11.34 -2.73
C GLY A 172 -3.66 -11.16 -3.48
N ARG A 173 -4.73 -10.73 -2.80
CA ARG A 173 -6.01 -10.46 -3.46
C ARG A 173 -6.13 -8.99 -3.84
N THR A 174 -6.93 -8.73 -4.86
CA THR A 174 -7.22 -7.34 -5.31
C THR A 174 -7.69 -6.50 -4.13
N HIS A 175 -7.16 -5.30 -3.97
CA HIS A 175 -7.47 -4.34 -2.91
C HIS A 175 -7.33 -4.87 -1.48
N GLN A 176 -6.61 -5.98 -1.25
CA GLN A 176 -6.60 -6.68 0.04
C GLN A 176 -6.25 -5.75 1.22
N LEU A 177 -5.14 -5.03 1.15
CA LEU A 177 -4.69 -4.14 2.24
C LEU A 177 -5.70 -3.01 2.49
N ARG A 178 -6.26 -2.47 1.42
CA ARG A 178 -7.23 -1.37 1.46
C ARG A 178 -8.51 -1.79 2.18
N VAL A 179 -9.07 -2.94 1.79
CA VAL A 179 -10.29 -3.49 2.40
C VAL A 179 -10.04 -3.94 3.84
N HIS A 180 -8.90 -4.60 4.13
CA HIS A 180 -8.56 -5.07 5.48
C HIS A 180 -8.43 -3.90 6.46
N LEU A 181 -7.70 -2.84 6.08
CA LEU A 181 -7.54 -1.66 6.94
C LEU A 181 -8.87 -0.91 7.13
N ALA A 182 -9.68 -0.77 6.09
CA ALA A 182 -11.02 -0.19 6.22
C ALA A 182 -11.92 -1.05 7.12
N ALA A 183 -11.89 -2.38 6.97
CA ALA A 183 -12.65 -3.31 7.81
C ALA A 183 -12.19 -3.29 9.28
N ALA A 184 -10.92 -2.99 9.54
CA ALA A 184 -10.37 -2.79 10.87
C ALA A 184 -10.69 -1.40 11.47
N GLY A 185 -11.36 -0.52 10.72
CA GLY A 185 -11.68 0.85 11.13
C GLY A 185 -10.50 1.82 11.01
N ALA A 186 -9.49 1.48 10.24
CA ALA A 186 -8.33 2.30 9.94
C ALA A 186 -8.10 2.46 8.43
N PRO A 187 -9.08 3.03 7.67
CA PRO A 187 -8.97 3.18 6.23
C PRO A 187 -7.72 3.97 5.85
N ILE A 188 -7.16 3.64 4.68
CA ILE A 188 -5.98 4.32 4.13
C ILE A 188 -6.35 5.75 3.74
N LEU A 189 -5.52 6.71 4.11
CA LEU A 189 -5.66 8.11 3.71
C LEU A 189 -5.62 8.23 2.18
N GLY A 190 -6.54 9.01 1.61
CA GLY A 190 -6.63 9.20 0.16
C GLY A 190 -7.20 8.01 -0.61
N ASP A 191 -7.74 6.99 0.07
CA ASP A 191 -8.43 5.88 -0.60
C ASP A 191 -9.82 6.30 -1.06
N ARG A 192 -10.01 6.41 -2.38
CA ARG A 192 -11.28 6.83 -3.00
C ARG A 192 -12.39 5.79 -2.92
N PHE A 193 -12.05 4.51 -2.64
CA PHE A 193 -13.03 3.43 -2.61
C PHE A 193 -13.44 3.02 -1.19
N TYR A 194 -12.48 3.00 -0.26
CA TYR A 194 -12.66 2.46 1.08
C TYR A 194 -12.27 3.45 2.18
N GLY A 195 -11.81 4.64 1.79
CA GLY A 195 -11.38 5.70 2.69
C GLY A 195 -12.52 6.57 3.22
N VAL A 196 -12.13 7.66 3.83
CA VAL A 196 -13.03 8.73 4.32
C VAL A 196 -12.78 9.94 3.43
N PRO A 197 -13.65 10.22 2.44
CA PRO A 197 -13.41 11.27 1.43
C PRO A 197 -13.20 12.66 2.02
N GLU A 198 -13.86 12.94 3.16
CA GLU A 198 -13.81 14.23 3.85
C GLU A 198 -12.50 14.47 4.59
N VAL A 199 -11.71 13.39 4.84
CA VAL A 199 -10.47 13.48 5.56
C VAL A 199 -9.31 13.64 4.59
N GLN A 200 -8.80 14.86 4.53
CA GLN A 200 -7.57 15.21 3.85
C GLN A 200 -6.54 15.65 4.90
N LEU A 201 -5.28 15.37 4.66
CA LEU A 201 -4.19 15.80 5.54
C LEU A 201 -3.58 17.08 4.99
N ARG A 202 -3.94 18.23 5.55
CA ARG A 202 -3.39 19.54 5.18
C ARG A 202 -2.49 20.09 6.27
N LEU A 203 -1.59 20.99 5.90
CA LEU A 203 -0.74 21.67 6.88
C LEU A 203 -1.57 22.56 7.82
N SER A 204 -2.64 23.18 7.32
CA SER A 204 -3.59 23.97 8.12
C SER A 204 -4.28 23.14 9.21
N ASP A 205 -4.52 21.83 8.97
CA ASP A 205 -5.10 20.92 9.97
C ASP A 205 -4.11 20.61 11.10
N LEU A 206 -2.82 20.70 10.84
CA LEU A 206 -1.75 20.30 11.77
C LEU A 206 -1.13 21.47 12.51
N LYS A 207 -0.90 22.58 11.81
CA LYS A 207 -0.12 23.74 12.35
C LYS A 207 -1.05 24.80 12.92
N ARG A 208 -1.15 24.88 14.26
CA ARG A 208 -1.92 25.92 14.95
C ARG A 208 -1.50 27.32 14.47
N GLY A 209 -2.48 28.19 14.24
CA GLY A 209 -2.28 29.56 13.77
C GLY A 209 -1.94 29.70 12.29
N TYR A 210 -1.78 28.62 11.55
CA TYR A 210 -1.65 28.66 10.11
C TYR A 210 -3.02 28.47 9.46
N LYS A 211 -3.53 29.54 8.85
CA LYS A 211 -4.90 29.54 8.26
C LYS A 211 -4.99 28.83 6.90
N GLY A 212 -3.85 28.40 6.34
CA GLY A 212 -3.78 27.86 4.99
C GLY A 212 -3.95 28.95 3.91
N ARG A 213 -3.96 28.51 2.66
CA ARG A 213 -4.35 29.31 1.49
C ARG A 213 -5.67 28.75 0.95
N ALA A 214 -6.42 29.55 0.20
CA ALA A 214 -7.67 29.10 -0.42
C ALA A 214 -7.48 27.89 -1.36
N ASP A 215 -6.29 27.75 -1.93
CA ASP A 215 -5.85 26.69 -2.85
C ASP A 215 -4.92 25.67 -2.18
N GLU A 216 -4.92 25.56 -0.85
CA GLU A 216 -4.05 24.64 -0.13
C GLU A 216 -4.32 23.19 -0.52
N ARG A 217 -3.29 22.54 -1.07
CA ARG A 217 -3.33 21.11 -1.43
C ARG A 217 -3.05 20.23 -0.20
N PRO A 218 -3.62 19.03 -0.17
CA PRO A 218 -3.23 18.03 0.82
C PRO A 218 -1.73 17.74 0.78
N LEU A 219 -1.12 17.43 1.93
CA LEU A 219 0.28 17.01 2.02
C LEU A 219 0.52 15.69 1.28
N LEU A 220 -0.54 14.90 1.11
CA LEU A 220 -0.55 13.68 0.34
C LEU A 220 -1.89 13.59 -0.39
N ASP A 221 -1.88 13.77 -1.72
CA ASP A 221 -3.07 13.83 -2.58
C ASP A 221 -3.20 12.58 -3.46
N ARG A 222 -3.03 11.42 -2.86
CA ARG A 222 -3.20 10.11 -3.48
C ARG A 222 -3.42 9.01 -2.44
N LEU A 223 -3.68 7.80 -2.87
CA LEU A 223 -3.71 6.63 -1.99
C LEU A 223 -2.38 6.51 -1.21
N ALA A 224 -2.47 6.60 0.12
CA ALA A 224 -1.34 6.51 1.01
C ALA A 224 -0.89 5.05 1.24
N LEU A 225 -0.59 4.33 0.15
CA LEU A 225 -0.11 2.94 0.15
C LEU A 225 1.11 2.79 -0.78
N HIS A 226 2.18 2.21 -0.23
CA HIS A 226 3.44 2.02 -0.93
C HIS A 226 4.00 0.61 -0.70
N ALA A 227 4.31 -0.12 -1.78
CA ALA A 227 4.98 -1.42 -1.76
C ALA A 227 6.49 -1.20 -1.55
N SER A 228 6.92 -1.14 -0.30
CA SER A 228 8.27 -0.71 0.07
C SER A 228 9.31 -1.77 -0.17
N GLU A 229 8.98 -3.06 0.05
CA GLU A 229 9.95 -4.14 -0.05
C GLU A 229 9.33 -5.39 -0.67
N LEU A 230 10.15 -6.04 -1.47
CA LEU A 230 9.86 -7.36 -2.03
C LEU A 230 11.10 -8.22 -1.90
N GLU A 231 10.96 -9.41 -1.29
CA GLU A 231 12.03 -10.40 -1.20
C GLU A 231 11.59 -11.70 -1.88
N VAL A 232 12.43 -12.20 -2.78
CA VAL A 232 12.23 -13.44 -3.54
C VAL A 232 13.52 -14.24 -3.55
N THR A 233 13.46 -15.54 -3.81
CA THR A 233 14.63 -16.32 -4.18
C THR A 233 14.99 -16.03 -5.64
N HIS A 234 16.24 -15.66 -5.90
CA HIS A 234 16.71 -15.34 -7.24
C HIS A 234 16.68 -16.56 -8.17
N PRO A 235 16.23 -16.43 -9.44
CA PRO A 235 16.05 -17.58 -10.35
C PRO A 235 17.33 -18.38 -10.63
N GLU A 236 18.47 -17.73 -10.76
CA GLU A 236 19.76 -18.39 -11.06
C GLU A 236 20.55 -18.71 -9.80
N SER A 237 20.86 -17.69 -8.98
CA SER A 237 21.74 -17.87 -7.81
C SER A 237 21.09 -18.65 -6.67
N ARG A 238 19.75 -18.79 -6.66
CA ARG A 238 18.96 -19.42 -5.59
C ARG A 238 19.11 -18.77 -4.21
N ILE A 239 19.68 -17.58 -4.15
CA ILE A 239 19.86 -16.79 -2.92
C ILE A 239 18.67 -15.82 -2.77
N ALA A 240 18.28 -15.52 -1.52
CA ALA A 240 17.27 -14.53 -1.23
C ALA A 240 17.73 -13.15 -1.73
N HIS A 241 16.90 -12.49 -2.52
CA HIS A 241 17.16 -11.16 -3.06
C HIS A 241 16.05 -10.19 -2.63
N ARG A 242 16.47 -9.12 -1.96
CA ARG A 242 15.58 -8.09 -1.42
C ARG A 242 15.69 -6.82 -2.26
N MET A 243 14.55 -6.36 -2.78
CA MET A 243 14.37 -5.11 -3.51
C MET A 243 13.64 -4.12 -2.63
N VAL A 244 14.10 -2.88 -2.59
CA VAL A 244 13.53 -1.81 -1.75
C VAL A 244 13.24 -0.60 -2.62
N ALA A 245 12.00 -0.11 -2.58
CA ALA A 245 11.62 1.16 -3.17
C ALA A 245 11.71 2.26 -2.09
N PRO A 246 12.33 3.41 -2.40
CA PRO A 246 12.39 4.53 -1.47
C PRO A 246 10.98 5.06 -1.17
N LEU A 247 10.77 5.53 0.05
CA LEU A 247 9.49 6.15 0.40
C LEU A 247 9.27 7.41 -0.47
N PRO A 248 8.11 7.54 -1.13
CA PRO A 248 7.83 8.70 -1.96
C PRO A 248 7.86 10.00 -1.16
N HIS A 249 8.35 11.08 -1.77
CA HIS A 249 8.57 12.37 -1.12
C HIS A 249 7.33 12.91 -0.37
N GLU A 250 6.15 12.78 -0.94
CA GLU A 250 4.90 13.21 -0.30
C GLU A 250 4.58 12.44 0.99
N PHE A 251 4.99 11.17 1.10
CA PHE A 251 4.90 10.43 2.37
C PHE A 251 5.87 10.97 3.41
N GLU A 252 7.11 11.23 3.01
CA GLU A 252 8.12 11.81 3.90
C GLU A 252 7.66 13.17 4.44
N VAL A 253 7.09 14.01 3.57
CA VAL A 253 6.53 15.31 3.94
C VAL A 253 5.37 15.16 4.91
N ALA A 254 4.41 14.28 4.61
CA ALA A 254 3.26 14.03 5.48
C ALA A 254 3.70 13.54 6.87
N LEU A 255 4.59 12.54 6.94
CA LEU A 255 5.13 12.01 8.20
C LEU A 255 5.94 13.07 8.97
N LYS A 256 6.75 13.88 8.26
CA LYS A 256 7.51 14.99 8.87
C LYS A 256 6.59 15.97 9.59
N TYR A 257 5.50 16.37 8.96
CA TYR A 257 4.57 17.33 9.55
C TYR A 257 3.70 16.71 10.64
N LEU A 258 3.29 15.45 10.52
CA LEU A 258 2.62 14.71 11.59
C LEU A 258 3.52 14.57 12.83
N ARG A 259 4.80 14.25 12.65
CA ARG A 259 5.79 14.20 13.76
C ARG A 259 6.05 15.56 14.40
N LYS A 260 6.01 16.62 13.61
CA LYS A 260 6.32 17.99 14.09
C LYS A 260 5.15 18.63 14.84
N PHE A 261 3.92 18.38 14.41
CA PHE A 261 2.75 19.11 14.89
C PHE A 261 1.71 18.22 15.55
N GLY A 262 1.73 16.89 15.32
CA GLY A 262 0.84 15.95 15.99
C GLY A 262 1.27 15.70 17.43
N ALA A 263 0.31 15.63 18.35
CA ALA A 263 0.55 15.17 19.71
C ALA A 263 0.65 13.64 19.72
N GLY A 264 1.44 13.08 20.66
CA GLY A 264 1.50 11.62 20.87
C GLY A 264 2.36 10.84 19.86
N SER A 265 3.33 11.51 19.20
CA SER A 265 4.30 10.83 18.33
C SER A 265 5.25 9.92 19.11
N GLY A 266 4.74 8.79 19.60
CA GLY A 266 5.53 7.71 20.19
C GLY A 266 5.92 6.70 19.11
N PHE A 267 7.23 6.48 18.91
CA PHE A 267 7.73 5.38 18.08
C PHE A 267 7.39 4.05 18.78
N VAL A 268 6.64 3.20 18.11
CA VAL A 268 6.36 1.85 18.58
C VAL A 268 7.46 0.94 18.03
N GLY A 269 8.46 0.62 18.87
CA GLY A 269 9.58 -0.24 18.49
C GLY A 269 10.90 0.50 18.23
N ARG A 270 12.00 -0.25 18.06
CA ARG A 270 13.32 0.32 17.78
C ARG A 270 13.31 1.06 16.44
N ARG A 271 13.82 2.30 16.45
CA ARG A 271 14.08 3.04 15.20
C ARG A 271 14.93 2.18 14.28
N PRO A 272 14.59 2.09 12.97
CA PRO A 272 15.53 1.52 12.02
C PRO A 272 16.85 2.33 12.05
N PRO A 273 18.00 1.68 11.82
CA PRO A 273 19.27 2.38 11.80
C PRO A 273 19.24 3.51 10.76
N ARG A 274 19.70 4.70 11.15
CA ARG A 274 19.93 5.79 10.18
C ARG A 274 21.00 5.32 9.21
N ARG A 275 20.73 5.40 7.93
CA ARG A 275 21.74 5.27 6.86
C ARG A 275 22.53 6.57 6.76
#